data_d3c37ddd659f226ac4868e9f483be4ef
#
_entry.id   d3c37ddd659f226ac4868e9f483be4ef
#
_cell.length_a   1.000
_cell.length_b   1.000
_cell.length_c   1.000
_cell.angle_alpha   90.00
_cell.angle_beta   90.00
_cell.angle_gamma   90.00
#
_symmetry.space_group_name_H-M   'P 1'
#
loop_
_entity.id
_entity.type
_entity.pdbx_description
1 polymer ?
#
loop_
_entity_poly.entity_id
_entity_poly.type
_entity_poly.pdbx_seq_one_letter_code
_entity_poly.pdbx_strand_id
1 'polypeptide(L)'
;MPTPTPDAGPEKRSEARAAGEAVRAPLDRKRQPSGDEARGRAMLAAIGAIAEKGAGAVRMSDIAARAGMSTGHILYHFGKKDRLLLEVLAWSEADLGARYQQAADEAATPAEKLALFVRFYLPRHPGDERYALWTQVLAQPHDDAGRQILTDLSDAWEQRLEAVVVEGRATGQFADVYLPDFVIRAVAMLNGLSGDVMFGRTRWQNASANAFALTALERELRPTDRP
;
A
#
# COMPACT_ATOMS: atom_id res chain seq x y z
N MET A 1 32.81 -46.48 -71.77
CA MET A 1 33.63 -46.31 -70.56
C MET A 1 33.54 -44.88 -70.18
N PRO A 2 32.77 -44.49 -69.13
CA PRO A 2 32.76 -43.14 -68.64
C PRO A 2 33.88 -42.93 -67.61
N THR A 3 34.56 -41.80 -67.73
CA THR A 3 35.63 -41.32 -66.86
C THR A 3 35.11 -40.91 -65.47
N PRO A 4 35.86 -41.19 -64.42
CA PRO A 4 35.40 -40.83 -63.06
C PRO A 4 35.62 -39.34 -62.78
N THR A 5 34.63 -38.75 -62.11
CA THR A 5 34.65 -37.41 -61.59
C THR A 5 35.56 -37.31 -60.36
N PRO A 6 36.37 -36.26 -60.16
CA PRO A 6 37.28 -36.16 -59.03
C PRO A 6 36.53 -35.84 -57.73
N ASP A 7 36.94 -36.60 -56.74
CA ASP A 7 36.46 -36.45 -55.31
C ASP A 7 36.86 -35.09 -54.74
N ALA A 8 35.91 -34.37 -54.22
CA ALA A 8 36.15 -33.11 -53.58
C ALA A 8 36.71 -33.35 -52.17
N GLY A 9 37.97 -32.95 -51.97
CA GLY A 9 38.76 -33.16 -50.78
C GLY A 9 38.15 -32.58 -49.50
N PRO A 10 38.68 -32.97 -48.34
CA PRO A 10 38.10 -32.69 -46.99
C PRO A 10 37.96 -31.22 -46.59
N GLU A 11 38.64 -30.29 -47.27
CA GLU A 11 38.56 -28.85 -46.97
C GLU A 11 37.21 -28.24 -47.33
N LYS A 12 36.52 -28.62 -48.38
CA LYS A 12 35.20 -28.12 -48.75
C LYS A 12 34.08 -28.63 -47.87
N ARG A 13 34.30 -29.71 -47.11
CA ARG A 13 33.32 -30.18 -46.09
C ARG A 13 33.45 -29.43 -44.76
N SER A 14 34.62 -28.86 -44.46
CA SER A 14 34.86 -28.04 -43.28
C SER A 14 34.21 -26.66 -43.40
N GLU A 15 34.32 -26.03 -44.59
CA GLU A 15 33.72 -24.70 -44.82
C GLU A 15 32.18 -24.72 -44.84
N ALA A 16 31.57 -25.77 -45.36
CA ALA A 16 30.12 -25.93 -45.35
C ALA A 16 29.56 -26.21 -43.94
N ARG A 17 30.37 -26.74 -43.02
CA ARG A 17 29.99 -26.97 -41.61
C ARG A 17 30.15 -25.71 -40.76
N ALA A 18 31.13 -24.87 -41.08
CA ALA A 18 31.37 -23.61 -40.41
C ALA A 18 30.32 -22.52 -40.79
N ALA A 19 29.75 -22.57 -42.01
CA ALA A 19 28.72 -21.64 -42.45
C ALA A 19 27.31 -21.96 -41.87
N GLY A 20 27.09 -23.17 -41.34
CA GLY A 20 25.80 -23.58 -40.71
C GLY A 20 25.70 -23.25 -39.22
N GLU A 21 26.80 -22.85 -38.57
CA GLU A 21 26.87 -22.68 -37.12
C GLU A 21 26.89 -21.22 -36.68
N ALA A 22 26.90 -20.28 -37.62
CA ALA A 22 26.95 -18.86 -37.37
C ALA A 22 25.61 -18.18 -37.70
N VAL A 23 24.48 -18.54 -37.08
CA VAL A 23 23.34 -17.66 -36.80
C VAL A 23 22.34 -18.43 -35.93
N ARG A 24 22.65 -18.58 -34.65
CA ARG A 24 21.66 -18.62 -33.61
C ARG A 24 22.22 -17.80 -32.44
N ALA A 25 22.15 -16.48 -32.61
CA ALA A 25 22.14 -15.60 -31.43
C ALA A 25 21.02 -16.08 -30.49
N PRO A 26 21.26 -16.24 -29.20
CA PRO A 26 20.18 -16.55 -28.28
C PRO A 26 19.17 -15.44 -28.45
N LEU A 27 17.94 -15.76 -28.88
CA LEU A 27 16.80 -14.91 -28.73
C LEU A 27 16.84 -14.48 -27.27
N ASP A 28 16.96 -13.19 -27.08
CA ASP A 28 16.91 -12.49 -25.79
C ASP A 28 15.65 -13.02 -25.08
N ARG A 29 15.81 -14.07 -24.27
CA ARG A 29 14.76 -14.50 -23.35
C ARG A 29 14.65 -13.33 -22.41
N LYS A 30 13.69 -12.42 -22.66
CA LYS A 30 13.25 -11.44 -21.68
C LYS A 30 13.20 -12.20 -20.36
N ARG A 31 14.14 -11.89 -19.48
CA ARG A 31 14.25 -12.49 -18.16
C ARG A 31 12.85 -12.44 -17.55
N GLN A 32 12.21 -13.59 -17.40
CA GLN A 32 10.91 -13.59 -16.74
C GLN A 32 11.13 -13.03 -15.35
N PRO A 33 10.38 -11.98 -14.96
CA PRO A 33 10.54 -11.39 -13.64
C PRO A 33 10.37 -12.48 -12.59
N SER A 34 11.10 -12.38 -11.48
CA SER A 34 10.88 -13.25 -10.34
C SER A 34 9.41 -13.13 -9.90
N GLY A 35 8.86 -14.16 -9.24
CA GLY A 35 7.48 -14.13 -8.75
C GLY A 35 7.20 -12.87 -7.92
N ASP A 36 8.18 -12.42 -7.13
CA ASP A 36 8.08 -11.21 -6.30
C ASP A 36 8.07 -9.92 -7.13
N GLU A 37 8.88 -9.83 -8.19
CA GLU A 37 8.85 -8.69 -9.11
C GLU A 37 7.51 -8.60 -9.86
N ALA A 38 6.96 -9.75 -10.28
CA ALA A 38 5.66 -9.81 -10.94
C ALA A 38 4.54 -9.39 -9.98
N ARG A 39 4.59 -9.86 -8.73
CA ARG A 39 3.64 -9.49 -7.68
C ARG A 39 3.71 -7.99 -7.36
N GLY A 40 4.90 -7.42 -7.18
CA GLY A 40 5.09 -5.98 -6.94
C GLY A 40 4.54 -5.12 -8.08
N ARG A 41 4.78 -5.49 -9.34
CA ARG A 41 4.21 -4.78 -10.50
C ARG A 41 2.68 -4.84 -10.53
N ALA A 42 2.10 -5.98 -10.18
CA ALA A 42 0.65 -6.13 -10.12
C ALA A 42 0.04 -5.24 -9.02
N MET A 43 0.69 -5.12 -7.87
CA MET A 43 0.26 -4.25 -6.77
C MET A 43 0.32 -2.77 -7.16
N LEU A 44 1.43 -2.30 -7.75
CA LEU A 44 1.53 -0.92 -8.24
C LEU A 44 0.49 -0.62 -9.34
N ALA A 45 0.26 -1.58 -10.23
CA ALA A 45 -0.78 -1.48 -11.26
C ALA A 45 -2.18 -1.42 -10.66
N ALA A 46 -2.45 -2.17 -9.59
CA ALA A 46 -3.71 -2.15 -8.87
C ALA A 46 -3.96 -0.78 -8.22
N ILE A 47 -2.97 -0.20 -7.54
CA ILE A 47 -3.07 1.14 -6.95
C ILE A 47 -3.43 2.17 -8.03
N GLY A 48 -2.71 2.19 -9.15
CA GLY A 48 -3.00 3.12 -10.24
C GLY A 48 -4.37 2.90 -10.89
N ALA A 49 -4.82 1.65 -11.03
CA ALA A 49 -6.15 1.34 -11.57
C ALA A 49 -7.27 1.73 -10.57
N ILE A 50 -7.02 1.58 -9.27
CA ILE A 50 -7.94 2.01 -8.21
C ILE A 50 -8.06 3.53 -8.17
N ALA A 51 -6.94 4.25 -8.30
CA ALA A 51 -6.94 5.72 -8.35
C ALA A 51 -7.75 6.26 -9.54
N GLU A 52 -7.70 5.59 -10.69
CA GLU A 52 -8.42 6.01 -11.90
C GLU A 52 -9.92 5.66 -11.89
N LYS A 53 -10.27 4.47 -11.41
CA LYS A 53 -11.61 3.89 -11.54
C LYS A 53 -12.37 3.75 -10.22
N GLY A 54 -11.68 3.89 -9.12
CA GLY A 54 -12.19 3.54 -7.79
C GLY A 54 -12.11 2.03 -7.49
N ALA A 55 -11.93 1.68 -6.22
CA ALA A 55 -11.75 0.29 -5.76
C ALA A 55 -12.97 -0.60 -6.11
N GLY A 56 -14.19 -0.05 -6.06
CA GLY A 56 -15.40 -0.78 -6.42
C GLY A 56 -15.47 -1.15 -7.91
N ALA A 57 -15.14 -0.22 -8.79
CA ALA A 57 -15.30 -0.38 -10.24
C ALA A 57 -14.14 -1.09 -10.94
N VAL A 58 -12.93 -1.11 -10.34
CA VAL A 58 -11.74 -1.74 -10.92
C VAL A 58 -11.96 -3.25 -11.12
N ARG A 59 -11.48 -3.76 -12.27
CA ARG A 59 -11.55 -5.19 -12.63
C ARG A 59 -10.15 -5.79 -12.67
N MET A 60 -10.04 -7.11 -12.49
CA MET A 60 -8.77 -7.82 -12.63
C MET A 60 -8.13 -7.65 -14.02
N SER A 61 -8.95 -7.52 -15.06
CA SER A 61 -8.49 -7.22 -16.43
C SER A 61 -7.85 -5.82 -16.55
N ASP A 62 -8.34 -4.83 -15.82
CA ASP A 62 -7.78 -3.49 -15.82
C ASP A 62 -6.39 -3.48 -15.20
N ILE A 63 -6.26 -4.20 -14.08
CA ILE A 63 -4.99 -4.37 -13.37
C ILE A 63 -3.99 -5.13 -14.24
N ALA A 64 -4.44 -6.21 -14.88
CA ALA A 64 -3.62 -7.02 -15.77
C ALA A 64 -3.08 -6.20 -16.96
N ALA A 65 -3.95 -5.45 -17.62
CA ALA A 65 -3.56 -4.58 -18.73
C ALA A 65 -2.52 -3.54 -18.29
N ARG A 66 -2.72 -2.90 -17.14
CA ARG A 66 -1.79 -1.89 -16.59
C ARG A 66 -0.46 -2.51 -16.16
N ALA A 67 -0.47 -3.73 -15.62
CA ALA A 67 0.74 -4.46 -15.21
C ALA A 67 1.54 -5.03 -16.39
N GLY A 68 0.98 -5.02 -17.61
CA GLY A 68 1.53 -5.74 -18.76
C GLY A 68 1.51 -7.25 -18.56
N MET A 69 0.48 -7.78 -17.91
CA MET A 69 0.31 -9.19 -17.56
C MET A 69 -1.02 -9.72 -18.10
N SER A 70 -1.16 -11.04 -18.19
CA SER A 70 -2.46 -11.66 -18.47
C SER A 70 -3.33 -11.67 -17.20
N THR A 71 -4.66 -11.62 -17.36
CA THR A 71 -5.59 -11.77 -16.23
C THR A 71 -5.38 -13.09 -15.49
N GLY A 72 -5.06 -14.18 -16.21
CA GLY A 72 -4.72 -15.47 -15.60
C GLY A 72 -3.48 -15.39 -14.70
N HIS A 73 -2.47 -14.59 -15.09
CA HIS A 73 -1.28 -14.40 -14.28
C HIS A 73 -1.57 -13.62 -12.99
N ILE A 74 -2.41 -12.58 -13.05
CA ILE A 74 -2.86 -11.88 -11.85
C ILE A 74 -3.67 -12.83 -10.93
N LEU A 75 -4.59 -13.61 -11.50
CA LEU A 75 -5.37 -14.59 -10.75
C LEU A 75 -4.48 -15.67 -10.12
N TYR A 76 -3.42 -16.09 -10.79
CA TYR A 76 -2.45 -17.04 -10.23
C TYR A 76 -1.78 -16.49 -8.96
N HIS A 77 -1.41 -15.21 -8.92
CA HIS A 77 -0.74 -14.60 -7.76
C HIS A 77 -1.69 -14.25 -6.61
N PHE A 78 -2.91 -13.82 -6.91
CA PHE A 78 -3.80 -13.22 -5.92
C PHE A 78 -5.14 -13.98 -5.74
N GLY A 79 -5.44 -14.93 -6.62
CA GLY A 79 -6.69 -15.69 -6.60
C GLY A 79 -7.88 -14.85 -7.04
N LYS A 80 -8.40 -14.02 -6.15
CA LYS A 80 -9.59 -13.18 -6.41
C LYS A 80 -9.32 -11.69 -6.14
N LYS A 81 -10.21 -10.84 -6.67
CA LYS A 81 -10.12 -9.37 -6.54
C LYS A 81 -10.03 -8.94 -5.06
N ASP A 82 -10.87 -9.49 -4.20
CA ASP A 82 -10.93 -9.07 -2.80
C ASP A 82 -9.63 -9.33 -2.06
N ARG A 83 -8.97 -10.45 -2.36
CA ARG A 83 -7.65 -10.76 -1.81
C ARG A 83 -6.59 -9.79 -2.32
N LEU A 84 -6.60 -9.47 -3.61
CA LEU A 84 -5.71 -8.46 -4.18
C LEU A 84 -5.92 -7.09 -3.52
N LEU A 85 -7.17 -6.65 -3.35
CA LEU A 85 -7.48 -5.36 -2.72
C LEU A 85 -7.01 -5.32 -1.26
N LEU A 86 -7.19 -6.40 -0.51
CA LEU A 86 -6.70 -6.52 0.87
C LEU A 86 -5.17 -6.41 0.94
N GLU A 87 -4.45 -7.07 0.03
CA GLU A 87 -3.00 -7.00 -0.02
C GLU A 87 -2.48 -5.63 -0.47
N VAL A 88 -3.16 -4.98 -1.41
CA VAL A 88 -2.88 -3.59 -1.79
C VAL A 88 -3.09 -2.65 -0.61
N LEU A 89 -4.17 -2.84 0.15
CA LEU A 89 -4.42 -2.09 1.37
C LEU A 89 -3.28 -2.27 2.38
N ALA A 90 -2.93 -3.52 2.70
CA ALA A 90 -1.87 -3.82 3.65
C ALA A 90 -0.52 -3.19 3.23
N TRP A 91 -0.18 -3.27 1.95
CA TRP A 91 1.04 -2.67 1.42
C TRP A 91 1.00 -1.13 1.51
N SER A 92 -0.12 -0.49 1.13
CA SER A 92 -0.26 0.96 1.19
C SER A 92 -0.23 1.51 2.62
N GLU A 93 -0.80 0.77 3.58
CA GLU A 93 -0.77 1.12 5.00
C GLU A 93 0.62 0.95 5.60
N ALA A 94 1.38 -0.06 5.18
CA ALA A 94 2.77 -0.22 5.59
C ALA A 94 3.65 0.94 5.10
N ASP A 95 3.50 1.36 3.84
CA ASP A 95 4.20 2.53 3.27
C ASP A 95 3.82 3.83 4.00
N LEU A 96 2.52 4.03 4.23
CA LEU A 96 2.03 5.20 4.96
C LEU A 96 2.55 5.23 6.41
N GLY A 97 2.55 4.08 7.08
CA GLY A 97 3.09 3.94 8.43
C GLY A 97 4.59 4.22 8.51
N ALA A 98 5.37 3.78 7.50
CA ALA A 98 6.80 4.10 7.42
C ALA A 98 7.04 5.60 7.22
N ARG A 99 6.27 6.26 6.36
CA ARG A 99 6.35 7.72 6.17
C ARG A 99 5.92 8.50 7.40
N TYR A 100 4.89 8.03 8.11
CA TYR A 100 4.52 8.60 9.40
C TYR A 100 5.68 8.48 10.40
N GLN A 101 6.26 7.30 10.53
CA GLN A 101 7.37 7.06 11.46
C GLN A 101 8.55 7.98 11.16
N GLN A 102 8.96 8.08 9.91
CA GLN A 102 10.04 9.00 9.52
C GLN A 102 9.71 10.45 9.91
N ALA A 103 8.50 10.93 9.64
CA ALA A 103 8.11 12.29 10.03
C ALA A 103 8.03 12.47 11.55
N ALA A 104 7.59 11.45 12.29
CA ALA A 104 7.53 11.47 13.74
C ALA A 104 8.92 11.46 14.41
N ASP A 105 9.90 10.77 13.80
CA ASP A 105 11.28 10.74 14.28
C ASP A 105 11.96 12.11 14.12
N GLU A 106 11.54 12.92 13.13
CA GLU A 106 12.02 14.29 12.91
C GLU A 106 11.30 15.34 13.79
N ALA A 107 10.15 14.99 14.36
CA ALA A 107 9.37 15.91 15.20
C ALA A 107 10.02 16.10 16.59
N ALA A 108 10.11 17.36 17.03
CA ALA A 108 10.80 17.71 18.26
C ALA A 108 9.98 17.43 19.53
N THR A 109 8.65 17.37 19.42
CA THR A 109 7.75 17.27 20.56
C THR A 109 6.63 16.24 20.37
N PRO A 110 6.12 15.62 21.45
CA PRO A 110 4.94 14.78 21.40
C PRO A 110 3.70 15.47 20.82
N ALA A 111 3.54 16.77 21.01
CA ALA A 111 2.46 17.55 20.43
C ALA A 111 2.56 17.62 18.90
N GLU A 112 3.75 17.80 18.35
CA GLU A 112 4.00 17.74 16.90
C GLU A 112 3.74 16.33 16.35
N LYS A 113 4.15 15.28 17.07
CA LYS A 113 3.88 13.88 16.69
C LYS A 113 2.37 13.60 16.67
N LEU A 114 1.61 14.14 17.64
CA LEU A 114 0.16 14.03 17.67
C LEU A 114 -0.49 14.73 16.46
N ALA A 115 -0.02 15.93 16.12
CA ALA A 115 -0.50 16.64 14.93
C ALA A 115 -0.19 15.87 13.63
N LEU A 116 1.00 15.27 13.52
CA LEU A 116 1.36 14.36 12.44
C LEU A 116 0.45 13.14 12.39
N PHE A 117 0.19 12.50 13.52
CA PHE A 117 -0.69 11.36 13.61
C PHE A 117 -2.08 11.68 13.03
N VAL A 118 -2.71 12.76 13.48
CA VAL A 118 -4.02 13.19 12.97
C VAL A 118 -3.97 13.43 11.46
N ARG A 119 -2.93 14.11 10.97
CA ARG A 119 -2.76 14.41 9.54
C ARG A 119 -2.60 13.17 8.68
N PHE A 120 -1.89 12.15 9.16
CA PHE A 120 -1.67 10.91 8.44
C PHE A 120 -2.89 9.97 8.52
N TYR A 121 -3.64 10.04 9.61
CA TYR A 121 -4.82 9.21 9.83
C TYR A 121 -5.99 9.65 8.95
N LEU A 122 -6.31 10.96 8.92
CA LEU A 122 -7.47 11.49 8.21
C LEU A 122 -7.29 11.48 6.68
N PRO A 123 -8.38 11.29 5.92
CA PRO A 123 -8.36 11.44 4.46
C PRO A 123 -7.90 12.84 4.04
N ARG A 124 -7.15 12.95 2.95
CA ARG A 124 -6.61 14.23 2.46
C ARG A 124 -7.68 15.11 1.78
N HIS A 125 -8.69 14.48 1.18
CA HIS A 125 -9.76 15.14 0.43
C HIS A 125 -10.96 14.19 0.26
N PRO A 126 -12.15 14.71 -0.16
CA PRO A 126 -13.26 13.86 -0.58
C PRO A 126 -12.81 12.93 -1.71
N GLY A 127 -13.11 11.65 -1.57
CA GLY A 127 -12.69 10.63 -2.54
C GLY A 127 -11.23 10.18 -2.41
N ASP A 128 -10.57 10.43 -1.28
CA ASP A 128 -9.22 9.91 -1.02
C ASP A 128 -9.15 8.40 -1.29
N GLU A 129 -8.25 8.00 -2.20
CA GLU A 129 -8.18 6.64 -2.74
C GLU A 129 -7.85 5.60 -1.67
N ARG A 130 -7.02 5.97 -0.68
CA ARG A 130 -6.68 5.10 0.43
C ARG A 130 -7.91 4.80 1.28
N TYR A 131 -8.67 5.81 1.64
CA TYR A 131 -9.86 5.64 2.44
C TYR A 131 -10.99 4.93 1.66
N ALA A 132 -11.11 5.21 0.37
CA ALA A 132 -12.03 4.48 -0.51
C ALA A 132 -11.65 2.99 -0.60
N LEU A 133 -10.35 2.67 -0.62
CA LEU A 133 -9.87 1.27 -0.57
C LEU A 133 -10.22 0.61 0.77
N TRP A 134 -9.99 1.29 1.90
CA TRP A 134 -10.40 0.81 3.22
C TRP A 134 -11.89 0.46 3.27
N THR A 135 -12.76 1.37 2.86
CA THR A 135 -14.20 1.14 2.88
C THR A 135 -14.63 0.00 1.97
N GLN A 136 -14.00 -0.13 0.79
CA GLN A 136 -14.27 -1.21 -0.13
C GLN A 136 -13.83 -2.57 0.43
N VAL A 137 -12.68 -2.63 1.07
CA VAL A 137 -12.15 -3.86 1.67
C VAL A 137 -13.01 -4.26 2.87
N LEU A 138 -13.32 -3.34 3.78
CA LEU A 138 -14.17 -3.62 4.95
C LEU A 138 -15.58 -4.08 4.59
N ALA A 139 -16.12 -3.64 3.44
CA ALA A 139 -17.45 -4.05 2.98
C ALA A 139 -17.51 -5.50 2.46
N GLN A 140 -16.36 -6.18 2.28
CA GLN A 140 -16.31 -7.55 1.77
C GLN A 140 -16.22 -8.57 2.91
N PRO A 141 -16.77 -9.78 2.71
CA PRO A 141 -16.52 -10.87 3.65
C PRO A 141 -15.07 -11.34 3.57
N HIS A 142 -14.45 -11.56 4.71
CA HIS A 142 -13.08 -12.06 4.83
C HIS A 142 -13.03 -13.38 5.57
N ASP A 143 -12.10 -14.24 5.19
CA ASP A 143 -11.70 -15.40 5.99
C ASP A 143 -10.92 -14.97 7.25
N ASP A 144 -10.57 -15.91 8.11
CA ASP A 144 -9.86 -15.61 9.35
C ASP A 144 -8.53 -14.89 9.11
N ALA A 145 -7.79 -15.29 8.09
CA ALA A 145 -6.53 -14.66 7.73
C ALA A 145 -6.73 -13.21 7.25
N GLY A 146 -7.78 -12.95 6.45
CA GLY A 146 -8.12 -11.62 6.01
C GLY A 146 -8.58 -10.71 7.15
N ARG A 147 -9.38 -11.24 8.09
CA ARG A 147 -9.78 -10.51 9.30
C ARG A 147 -8.58 -10.17 10.18
N GLN A 148 -7.63 -11.10 10.32
CA GLN A 148 -6.41 -10.85 11.08
C GLN A 148 -5.58 -9.71 10.46
N ILE A 149 -5.41 -9.68 9.15
CA ILE A 149 -4.72 -8.57 8.47
C ILE A 149 -5.40 -7.22 8.78
N LEU A 150 -6.72 -7.15 8.72
CA LEU A 150 -7.46 -5.91 9.02
C LEU A 150 -7.29 -5.50 10.48
N THR A 151 -7.31 -6.45 11.42
CA THR A 151 -7.03 -6.21 12.83
C THR A 151 -5.61 -5.65 13.01
N ASP A 152 -4.61 -6.33 12.45
CA ASP A 152 -3.21 -5.91 12.56
C ASP A 152 -2.98 -4.48 12.00
N LEU A 153 -3.68 -4.12 10.91
CA LEU A 153 -3.61 -2.77 10.34
C LEU A 153 -4.23 -1.72 11.27
N SER A 154 -5.35 -2.03 11.90
CA SER A 154 -5.99 -1.14 12.87
C SER A 154 -5.13 -0.99 14.12
N ASP A 155 -4.68 -2.08 14.69
CA ASP A 155 -3.83 -2.11 15.89
C ASP A 155 -2.53 -1.33 15.67
N ALA A 156 -1.96 -1.39 14.47
CA ALA A 156 -0.75 -0.64 14.15
C ALA A 156 -0.96 0.89 14.21
N TRP A 157 -2.14 1.41 13.87
CA TRP A 157 -2.46 2.82 14.03
C TRP A 157 -2.74 3.18 15.49
N GLU A 158 -3.44 2.33 16.23
CA GLU A 158 -3.68 2.52 17.65
C GLU A 158 -2.37 2.56 18.44
N GLN A 159 -1.45 1.62 18.18
CA GLN A 159 -0.13 1.58 18.80
C GLN A 159 0.71 2.84 18.53
N ARG A 160 0.59 3.43 17.33
CA ARG A 160 1.27 4.70 17.02
C ARG A 160 0.74 5.84 17.88
N LEU A 161 -0.58 5.91 18.07
CA LEU A 161 -1.20 6.91 18.96
C LEU A 161 -0.78 6.70 20.41
N GLU A 162 -0.82 5.45 20.87
CA GLU A 162 -0.37 5.08 22.22
C GLU A 162 1.07 5.53 22.47
N ALA A 163 1.98 5.25 21.53
CA ALA A 163 3.38 5.63 21.66
C ALA A 163 3.56 7.16 21.84
N VAL A 164 2.81 7.96 21.07
CA VAL A 164 2.85 9.42 21.19
C VAL A 164 2.34 9.89 22.57
N VAL A 165 1.25 9.29 23.05
CA VAL A 165 0.69 9.66 24.36
C VAL A 165 1.61 9.24 25.50
N VAL A 166 2.19 8.04 25.42
CA VAL A 166 3.15 7.54 26.43
C VAL A 166 4.37 8.46 26.51
N GLU A 167 4.93 8.86 25.35
CA GLU A 167 6.05 9.80 25.29
C GLU A 167 5.67 11.18 25.88
N GLY A 168 4.49 11.70 25.54
CA GLY A 168 4.01 12.98 26.04
C GLY A 168 3.77 12.98 27.56
N ARG A 169 3.30 11.86 28.11
CA ARG A 169 3.19 11.68 29.58
C ARG A 169 4.56 11.61 30.25
N ALA A 170 5.51 10.86 29.66
CA ALA A 170 6.85 10.72 30.20
C ALA A 170 7.61 12.04 30.23
N THR A 171 7.34 12.94 29.29
CA THR A 171 7.94 14.30 29.22
C THR A 171 7.13 15.35 29.99
N GLY A 172 5.99 14.99 30.59
CA GLY A 172 5.11 15.92 31.29
C GLY A 172 4.30 16.88 30.39
N GLN A 173 4.36 16.70 29.08
CA GLN A 173 3.57 17.51 28.13
C GLN A 173 2.11 17.11 28.08
N PHE A 174 1.79 15.85 28.37
CA PHE A 174 0.44 15.32 28.38
C PHE A 174 0.00 14.88 29.78
N ALA A 175 -1.29 15.03 30.03
CA ALA A 175 -1.93 14.55 31.25
C ALA A 175 -1.88 13.03 31.37
N ASP A 176 -1.98 12.53 32.59
CA ASP A 176 -2.12 11.11 32.87
C ASP A 176 -3.57 10.65 32.60
N VAL A 177 -3.83 10.23 31.37
CA VAL A 177 -5.13 9.68 30.95
C VAL A 177 -5.12 8.16 31.02
N TYR A 178 -6.29 7.54 31.22
CA TYR A 178 -6.42 6.08 31.07
C TYR A 178 -6.33 5.74 29.59
N LEU A 179 -5.15 5.24 29.18
CA LEU A 179 -4.73 5.11 27.79
C LEU A 179 -5.70 4.28 26.92
N PRO A 180 -6.19 3.09 27.34
CA PRO A 180 -7.11 2.30 26.50
C PRO A 180 -8.38 3.08 26.13
N ASP A 181 -9.03 3.73 27.10
CA ASP A 181 -10.25 4.50 26.83
C ASP A 181 -9.98 5.73 25.96
N PHE A 182 -8.84 6.39 26.17
CA PHE A 182 -8.42 7.52 25.32
C PHE A 182 -8.28 7.09 23.86
N VAL A 183 -7.56 6.01 23.60
CA VAL A 183 -7.32 5.50 22.24
C VAL A 183 -8.63 5.11 21.56
N ILE A 184 -9.51 4.39 22.25
CA ILE A 184 -10.83 4.01 21.70
C ILE A 184 -11.64 5.26 21.29
N ARG A 185 -11.73 6.29 22.16
CA ARG A 185 -12.45 7.53 21.84
C ARG A 185 -11.81 8.31 20.71
N ALA A 186 -10.49 8.43 20.72
CA ALA A 186 -9.73 9.13 19.70
C ALA A 186 -9.95 8.49 18.32
N VAL A 187 -9.79 7.18 18.22
CA VAL A 187 -9.96 6.42 16.98
C VAL A 187 -11.42 6.47 16.49
N ALA A 188 -12.40 6.33 17.39
CA ALA A 188 -13.82 6.45 17.03
C ALA A 188 -14.15 7.85 16.46
N MET A 189 -13.62 8.93 17.07
CA MET A 189 -13.78 10.30 16.57
C MET A 189 -13.11 10.47 15.19
N LEU A 190 -11.88 9.99 15.04
CA LEU A 190 -11.14 10.10 13.78
C LEU A 190 -11.82 9.32 12.65
N ASN A 191 -12.36 8.14 12.93
CA ASN A 191 -13.13 7.36 11.95
C ASN A 191 -14.41 8.10 11.54
N GLY A 192 -15.13 8.72 12.46
CA GLY A 192 -16.29 9.55 12.16
C GLY A 192 -15.94 10.75 11.27
N LEU A 193 -14.88 11.49 11.62
CA LEU A 193 -14.39 12.60 10.82
C LEU A 193 -13.91 12.15 9.42
N SER A 194 -13.26 11.01 9.34
CA SER A 194 -12.83 10.44 8.06
C SER A 194 -14.02 10.19 7.13
N GLY A 195 -15.10 9.62 7.64
CA GLY A 195 -16.33 9.44 6.88
C GLY A 195 -16.90 10.78 6.38
N ASP A 196 -16.98 11.79 7.25
CA ASP A 196 -17.49 13.11 6.89
C ASP A 196 -16.64 13.82 5.83
N VAL A 197 -15.31 13.73 5.89
CA VAL A 197 -14.39 14.24 4.85
C VAL A 197 -14.63 13.51 3.53
N MET A 198 -14.74 12.19 3.56
CA MET A 198 -14.96 11.38 2.34
C MET A 198 -16.27 11.69 1.65
N PHE A 199 -17.35 11.91 2.40
CA PHE A 199 -18.65 12.29 1.85
C PHE A 199 -18.73 13.76 1.41
N GLY A 200 -17.65 14.52 1.56
CA GLY A 200 -17.60 15.91 1.13
C GLY A 200 -18.61 16.80 1.88
N ARG A 201 -18.94 16.46 3.13
CA ARG A 201 -19.82 17.33 3.94
C ARG A 201 -19.15 18.68 4.09
N THR A 202 -19.83 19.74 3.65
CA THR A 202 -19.29 21.13 3.55
C THR A 202 -18.72 21.66 4.87
N ARG A 203 -19.14 21.12 6.00
CA ARG A 203 -18.61 21.46 7.32
C ARG A 203 -17.19 20.95 7.56
N TRP A 204 -16.82 19.82 6.93
CA TRP A 204 -15.58 19.12 7.20
C TRP A 204 -14.72 19.01 5.95
N GLN A 205 -14.05 20.08 5.60
CA GLN A 205 -12.88 20.00 4.74
C GLN A 205 -11.71 19.39 5.54
N ASN A 206 -10.76 18.75 4.89
CA ASN A 206 -9.64 18.10 5.58
C ASN A 206 -8.94 19.01 6.62
N ALA A 207 -8.65 20.27 6.28
CA ALA A 207 -8.01 21.22 7.21
C ALA A 207 -8.86 21.46 8.47
N SER A 208 -10.19 21.60 8.33
CA SER A 208 -11.09 21.78 9.46
C SER A 208 -11.21 20.52 10.31
N ALA A 209 -11.26 19.34 9.68
CA ALA A 209 -11.30 18.06 10.37
C ALA A 209 -10.01 17.83 11.18
N ASN A 210 -8.85 18.12 10.61
CA ASN A 210 -7.56 18.04 11.29
C ASN A 210 -7.50 18.98 12.51
N ALA A 211 -7.87 20.24 12.32
CA ALA A 211 -7.85 21.23 13.40
C ALA A 211 -8.83 20.85 14.54
N PHE A 212 -10.03 20.36 14.19
CA PHE A 212 -11.01 19.91 15.18
C PHE A 212 -10.50 18.70 15.96
N ALA A 213 -10.01 17.67 15.26
CA ALA A 213 -9.49 16.46 15.88
C ALA A 213 -8.33 16.78 16.82
N LEU A 214 -7.35 17.56 16.34
CA LEU A 214 -6.20 17.96 17.14
C LEU A 214 -6.63 18.73 18.39
N THR A 215 -7.49 19.73 18.25
CA THR A 215 -8.01 20.51 19.39
C THR A 215 -8.74 19.62 20.41
N ALA A 216 -9.52 18.64 19.97
CA ALA A 216 -10.23 17.72 20.85
C ALA A 216 -9.25 16.83 21.64
N LEU A 217 -8.26 16.25 20.96
CA LEU A 217 -7.25 15.40 21.59
C LEU A 217 -6.35 16.20 22.55
N GLU A 218 -5.91 17.39 22.16
CA GLU A 218 -5.10 18.27 23.00
C GLU A 218 -5.83 18.72 24.26
N ARG A 219 -7.15 18.97 24.18
CA ARG A 219 -7.94 19.31 25.36
C ARG A 219 -7.98 18.18 26.38
N GLU A 220 -8.13 16.95 25.94
CA GLU A 220 -8.13 15.78 26.81
C GLU A 220 -6.74 15.49 27.39
N LEU A 221 -5.69 15.73 26.61
CA LEU A 221 -4.30 15.53 27.02
C LEU A 221 -3.68 16.72 27.76
N ARG A 222 -4.41 17.81 27.96
CA ARG A 222 -3.87 18.97 28.64
C ARG A 222 -3.61 18.65 30.09
N PRO A 223 -2.38 18.88 30.61
CA PRO A 223 -2.11 18.78 32.04
C PRO A 223 -3.03 19.73 32.80
N THR A 224 -3.73 19.19 33.79
CA THR A 224 -4.43 20.06 34.76
C THR A 224 -3.38 20.63 35.69
N ASP A 225 -3.28 21.95 35.75
CA ASP A 225 -2.53 22.61 36.80
C ASP A 225 -3.05 22.07 38.14
N ARG A 226 -2.30 21.13 38.75
CA ARG A 226 -2.58 20.81 40.16
C ARG A 226 -2.09 21.97 40.98
N PRO A 227 -2.98 22.57 41.81
CA PRO A 227 -2.57 23.60 42.73
C PRO A 227 -1.53 23.08 43.74
#